data_f041257adbed04efb8d772b37c6cd1b8
#
_entry.id   f041257adbed04efb8d772b37c6cd1b8
#
_cell.length_a   1.000
_cell.length_b   1.000
_cell.length_c   1.000
_cell.angle_alpha   90.00
_cell.angle_beta   90.00
_cell.angle_gamma   90.00
#
_symmetry.space_group_name_H-M   'P 1'
#
loop_
_entity.id
_entity.type
_entity.pdbx_description
1 polymer ?
#
loop_
_entity_poly.entity_id
_entity_poly.type
_entity_poly.pdbx_seq_one_letter_code
_entity_poly.pdbx_strand_id
1 'polypeptide(L)'
;LVVVETVPNASPANRQNFMLNLRRAKFQDRGVRQAFDLAFDFEWINKNLFYGLYSRTLSVYQNTSMAARDLPGPAELALLEPHRAGLPAEVFSQIYQPPKSDGLGNNRRNLRQAAKLLSAAGWRIEDGRRVNAAGQAFELEFLTFSPTFERVYAPIVRNLKKLGIRATIRVVDSAQYANRMQEFDFDVTTTAF
;
A
#
# COMPACT_ATOMS: atom_id res chain seq x y z
N LEU A 1 -41.15 9.05 -4.52
CA LEU A 1 -40.35 8.13 -5.30
C LEU A 1 -38.89 8.57 -5.16
N VAL A 2 -38.00 7.69 -4.65
CA VAL A 2 -36.55 7.93 -4.61
C VAL A 2 -35.98 7.19 -5.84
N VAL A 3 -35.29 7.92 -6.71
CA VAL A 3 -34.56 7.35 -7.85
C VAL A 3 -33.09 7.38 -7.50
N VAL A 4 -32.42 6.23 -7.60
CA VAL A 4 -30.97 6.11 -7.43
C VAL A 4 -30.37 5.81 -8.79
N GLU A 5 -29.47 6.68 -9.25
CA GLU A 5 -28.79 6.53 -10.53
C GLU A 5 -27.27 6.52 -10.30
N THR A 6 -26.56 5.65 -11.02
CA THR A 6 -25.10 5.64 -11.04
C THR A 6 -24.61 6.41 -12.25
N VAL A 7 -24.01 7.57 -12.01
CA VAL A 7 -23.45 8.42 -13.07
C VAL A 7 -21.95 8.12 -13.21
N PRO A 8 -21.48 7.71 -14.42
CA PRO A 8 -20.06 7.51 -14.67
C PRO A 8 -19.28 8.82 -14.49
N ASN A 9 -18.18 8.76 -13.76
CA ASN A 9 -17.26 9.88 -13.58
C ASN A 9 -16.00 9.65 -14.43
N ALA A 10 -15.80 10.48 -15.46
CA ALA A 10 -14.66 10.44 -16.36
C ALA A 10 -13.53 11.42 -15.96
N SER A 11 -13.67 12.15 -14.85
CA SER A 11 -12.61 13.03 -14.36
C SER A 11 -11.37 12.22 -13.95
N PRO A 12 -10.16 12.82 -14.01
CA PRO A 12 -8.97 12.20 -13.43
C PRO A 12 -9.25 11.69 -12.02
N ALA A 13 -8.93 10.43 -11.77
CA ALA A 13 -9.26 9.83 -10.48
C ALA A 13 -8.28 10.31 -9.40
N ASN A 14 -8.79 10.97 -8.37
CA ASN A 14 -8.06 11.12 -7.13
C ASN A 14 -7.78 9.74 -6.54
N ARG A 15 -6.54 9.51 -6.16
CA ARG A 15 -6.15 8.27 -5.49
C ARG A 15 -5.67 8.56 -4.09
N GLN A 16 -6.17 7.78 -3.15
CA GLN A 16 -5.71 7.80 -1.79
C GLN A 16 -4.72 6.66 -1.59
N ASN A 17 -3.53 6.98 -1.14
CA ASN A 17 -2.43 6.00 -1.01
C ASN A 17 -1.86 6.00 0.39
N PHE A 18 -1.29 4.86 0.79
CA PHE A 18 -0.33 4.82 1.88
C PHE A 18 1.02 5.34 1.40
N MET A 19 1.51 6.36 2.07
CA MET A 19 2.86 6.88 1.87
C MET A 19 3.80 6.26 2.91
N LEU A 20 4.73 5.44 2.44
CA LEU A 20 5.79 4.85 3.24
C LEU A 20 7.02 5.77 3.20
N ASN A 21 7.56 6.13 4.34
CA ASN A 21 8.73 6.98 4.41
C ASN A 21 10.01 6.21 4.03
N LEU A 22 10.47 6.36 2.80
CA LEU A 22 11.65 5.67 2.28
C LEU A 22 12.98 6.14 2.90
N ARG A 23 12.98 7.22 3.71
CA ARG A 23 14.13 7.59 4.54
C ARG A 23 14.34 6.63 5.72
N ARG A 24 13.31 5.88 6.10
CA ARG A 24 13.40 4.82 7.11
C ARG A 24 13.97 3.55 6.46
N ALA A 25 15.09 3.06 6.94
CA ALA A 25 15.79 1.89 6.38
C ALA A 25 14.88 0.67 6.17
N LYS A 26 13.93 0.43 7.08
CA LYS A 26 12.96 -0.67 7.00
C LYS A 26 12.08 -0.67 5.75
N PHE A 27 11.92 0.48 5.06
CA PHE A 27 11.11 0.61 3.85
C PHE A 27 11.92 0.73 2.56
N GLN A 28 13.24 0.72 2.61
CA GLN A 28 14.10 0.82 1.41
C GLN A 28 14.01 -0.44 0.54
N ASP A 29 13.83 -1.62 1.15
CA ASP A 29 13.66 -2.86 0.43
C ASP A 29 12.28 -2.92 -0.27
N ARG A 30 12.26 -3.24 -1.57
CA ARG A 30 11.04 -3.34 -2.37
C ARG A 30 10.11 -4.44 -1.87
N GLY A 31 10.67 -5.58 -1.45
CA GLY A 31 9.90 -6.72 -0.94
C GLY A 31 9.14 -6.37 0.35
N VAL A 32 9.73 -5.52 1.21
CA VAL A 32 9.04 -5.01 2.40
C VAL A 32 7.82 -4.16 2.00
N ARG A 33 7.96 -3.28 1.01
CA ARG A 33 6.83 -2.46 0.53
C ARG A 33 5.74 -3.30 -0.13
N GLN A 34 6.13 -4.32 -0.91
CA GLN A 34 5.19 -5.29 -1.47
C GLN A 34 4.48 -6.11 -0.39
N ALA A 35 5.20 -6.50 0.67
CA ALA A 35 4.60 -7.19 1.82
C ALA A 35 3.56 -6.31 2.53
N PHE A 36 3.80 -5.00 2.62
CA PHE A 36 2.85 -4.05 3.16
C PHE A 36 1.57 -3.97 2.31
N ASP A 37 1.70 -3.88 0.97
CA ASP A 37 0.55 -3.89 0.06
C ASP A 37 -0.26 -5.19 0.16
N LEU A 38 0.39 -6.34 0.26
CA LEU A 38 -0.24 -7.65 0.49
C LEU A 38 -0.97 -7.76 1.84
N ALA A 39 -0.54 -6.99 2.85
CA ALA A 39 -1.21 -6.93 4.15
C ALA A 39 -2.51 -6.10 4.11
N PHE A 40 -2.68 -5.26 3.09
CA PHE A 40 -3.88 -4.46 2.89
C PHE A 40 -4.98 -5.28 2.22
N ASP A 41 -5.97 -5.69 2.97
CA ASP A 41 -7.14 -6.42 2.48
C ASP A 41 -8.19 -5.43 1.95
N PHE A 42 -7.97 -4.92 0.73
CA PHE A 42 -8.84 -3.92 0.12
C PHE A 42 -10.27 -4.43 -0.03
N GLU A 43 -10.49 -5.64 -0.51
CA GLU A 43 -11.81 -6.18 -0.78
C GLU A 43 -12.66 -6.24 0.49
N TRP A 44 -12.05 -6.67 1.61
CA TRP A 44 -12.73 -6.69 2.90
C TRP A 44 -13.05 -5.26 3.39
N ILE A 45 -12.07 -4.35 3.30
CA ILE A 45 -12.25 -2.96 3.73
C ILE A 45 -13.31 -2.27 2.88
N ASN A 46 -13.25 -2.43 1.55
CA ASN A 46 -14.23 -1.84 0.63
C ASN A 46 -15.65 -2.35 0.93
N LYS A 47 -15.81 -3.65 1.11
CA LYS A 47 -17.11 -4.25 1.41
C LYS A 47 -17.66 -3.79 2.76
N ASN A 48 -16.85 -3.75 3.82
CA ASN A 48 -17.34 -3.59 5.18
C ASN A 48 -17.29 -2.14 5.69
N LEU A 49 -16.39 -1.31 5.15
CA LEU A 49 -16.25 0.09 5.57
C LEU A 49 -16.73 1.08 4.53
N PHE A 50 -16.68 0.73 3.25
CA PHE A 50 -16.98 1.63 2.14
C PHE A 50 -18.15 1.16 1.27
N TYR A 51 -18.87 0.13 1.70
CA TYR A 51 -20.09 -0.38 1.04
C TYR A 51 -19.92 -0.73 -0.44
N GLY A 52 -18.69 -1.13 -0.85
CA GLY A 52 -18.37 -1.46 -2.23
C GLY A 52 -18.20 -0.27 -3.18
N LEU A 53 -18.15 0.97 -2.65
CA LEU A 53 -18.16 2.20 -3.46
C LEU A 53 -16.80 2.54 -4.10
N TYR A 54 -15.72 1.88 -3.72
CA TYR A 54 -14.38 2.17 -4.24
C TYR A 54 -13.86 1.05 -5.14
N SER A 55 -12.94 1.42 -6.02
CA SER A 55 -12.15 0.49 -6.83
C SER A 55 -10.67 0.72 -6.60
N ARG A 56 -9.85 -0.32 -6.80
CA ARG A 56 -8.39 -0.18 -6.77
C ARG A 56 -7.93 0.63 -7.98
N THR A 57 -7.04 1.59 -7.73
CA THR A 57 -6.37 2.32 -8.78
C THR A 57 -5.33 1.42 -9.46
N LEU A 58 -5.39 1.33 -10.78
CA LEU A 58 -4.50 0.49 -11.59
C LEU A 58 -3.37 1.30 -12.23
N SER A 59 -3.55 2.60 -12.37
CA SER A 59 -2.56 3.52 -12.95
C SER A 59 -2.48 4.81 -12.16
N VAL A 60 -1.30 5.43 -12.16
CA VAL A 60 -1.08 6.76 -11.57
C VAL A 60 -2.01 7.80 -12.20
N TYR A 61 -2.25 7.67 -13.51
CA TYR A 61 -3.08 8.59 -14.29
C TYR A 61 -4.46 8.00 -14.64
N GLN A 62 -5.04 7.26 -13.71
CA GLN A 62 -6.34 6.63 -13.90
C GLN A 62 -7.39 7.64 -14.41
N ASN A 63 -8.24 7.20 -15.35
CA ASN A 63 -9.24 8.01 -16.05
C ASN A 63 -8.66 9.13 -16.95
N THR A 64 -7.40 9.04 -17.33
CA THR A 64 -6.79 9.93 -18.33
C THR A 64 -6.28 9.14 -19.53
N SER A 65 -5.91 9.84 -20.60
CA SER A 65 -5.27 9.24 -21.78
C SER A 65 -3.86 8.69 -21.48
N MET A 66 -3.24 9.13 -20.38
CA MET A 66 -1.91 8.67 -19.94
C MET A 66 -1.99 7.46 -19.01
N ALA A 67 -3.17 6.92 -18.74
CA ALA A 67 -3.30 5.74 -17.88
C ALA A 67 -2.68 4.52 -18.55
N ALA A 68 -1.70 3.90 -17.88
CA ALA A 68 -1.15 2.61 -18.30
C ALA A 68 -2.25 1.54 -18.18
N ARG A 69 -2.59 0.90 -19.29
CA ARG A 69 -3.66 -0.12 -19.38
C ARG A 69 -3.13 -1.45 -19.91
N ASP A 70 -2.05 -1.38 -20.66
CA ASP A 70 -1.42 -2.51 -21.37
C ASP A 70 0.08 -2.56 -21.11
N LEU A 71 0.76 -3.50 -21.72
CA LEU A 71 2.20 -3.49 -21.80
C LEU A 71 2.71 -2.30 -22.61
N PRO A 72 3.94 -1.82 -22.38
CA PRO A 72 4.51 -0.71 -23.13
C PRO A 72 4.43 -0.93 -24.63
N GLY A 73 3.88 0.05 -25.35
CA GLY A 73 3.84 0.07 -26.81
C GLY A 73 5.24 0.34 -27.42
N PRO A 74 5.39 0.26 -28.77
CA PRO A 74 6.69 0.43 -29.43
C PRO A 74 7.39 1.75 -29.09
N ALA A 75 6.64 2.86 -29.00
CA ALA A 75 7.19 4.17 -28.65
C ALA A 75 7.68 4.23 -27.20
N GLU A 76 6.92 3.64 -26.28
CA GLU A 76 7.30 3.55 -24.85
C GLU A 76 8.51 2.62 -24.67
N LEU A 77 8.53 1.47 -25.38
CA LEU A 77 9.65 0.55 -25.35
C LEU A 77 10.94 1.22 -25.81
N ALA A 78 10.91 2.04 -26.87
CA ALA A 78 12.07 2.79 -27.32
C ALA A 78 12.68 3.69 -26.24
N LEU A 79 11.83 4.24 -25.34
CA LEU A 79 12.28 5.06 -24.20
C LEU A 79 12.73 4.22 -23.01
N LEU A 80 12.14 3.05 -22.79
CA LEU A 80 12.41 2.20 -21.62
C LEU A 80 13.62 1.28 -21.82
N GLU A 81 13.89 0.83 -23.05
CA GLU A 81 14.97 -0.13 -23.37
C GLU A 81 16.36 0.31 -22.88
N PRO A 82 16.78 1.58 -23.05
CA PRO A 82 18.08 2.03 -22.52
C PRO A 82 18.22 1.89 -21.00
N HIS A 83 17.09 1.80 -20.30
CA HIS A 83 17.02 1.73 -18.83
C HIS A 83 16.63 0.34 -18.31
N ARG A 84 16.47 -0.64 -19.19
CA ARG A 84 15.96 -2.00 -18.88
C ARG A 84 16.68 -2.65 -17.70
N ALA A 85 18.00 -2.52 -17.61
CA ALA A 85 18.79 -3.13 -16.53
C ALA A 85 18.47 -2.55 -15.13
N GLY A 86 17.98 -1.31 -15.06
CA GLY A 86 17.58 -0.63 -13.81
C GLY A 86 16.08 -0.71 -13.51
N LEU A 87 15.29 -1.29 -14.42
CA LEU A 87 13.84 -1.40 -14.26
C LEU A 87 13.43 -2.82 -13.87
N PRO A 88 12.35 -2.96 -13.07
CA PRO A 88 11.77 -4.27 -12.79
C PRO A 88 11.35 -4.98 -14.07
N ALA A 89 11.67 -6.28 -14.21
CA ALA A 89 11.33 -7.07 -15.39
C ALA A 89 9.81 -7.09 -15.68
N GLU A 90 9.00 -6.96 -14.65
CA GLU A 90 7.54 -6.92 -14.73
C GLU A 90 7.02 -5.75 -15.58
N VAL A 91 7.76 -4.64 -15.68
CA VAL A 91 7.39 -3.49 -16.54
C VAL A 91 7.23 -3.93 -18.00
N PHE A 92 7.99 -4.91 -18.43
CA PHE A 92 8.03 -5.39 -19.83
C PHE A 92 7.19 -6.65 -20.08
N SER A 93 6.68 -7.28 -19.02
CA SER A 93 6.09 -8.63 -19.14
C SER A 93 4.74 -8.78 -18.46
N GLN A 94 4.31 -7.83 -17.65
CA GLN A 94 3.08 -7.95 -16.86
C GLN A 94 2.33 -6.63 -16.79
N ILE A 95 1.02 -6.68 -17.02
CA ILE A 95 0.12 -5.56 -16.69
C ILE A 95 -0.01 -5.53 -15.16
N TYR A 96 0.24 -4.37 -14.56
CA TYR A 96 0.13 -4.22 -13.11
C TYR A 96 -1.28 -4.59 -12.62
N GLN A 97 -1.33 -5.46 -11.62
CA GLN A 97 -2.54 -5.80 -10.90
C GLN A 97 -2.26 -5.72 -9.39
N PRO A 98 -3.05 -4.95 -8.64
CA PRO A 98 -2.91 -4.92 -7.18
C PRO A 98 -3.29 -6.28 -6.59
N PRO A 99 -2.75 -6.63 -5.40
CA PRO A 99 -3.16 -7.83 -4.69
C PRO A 99 -4.68 -7.88 -4.49
N LYS A 100 -5.28 -9.05 -4.72
CA LYS A 100 -6.70 -9.31 -4.46
C LYS A 100 -6.86 -10.33 -3.34
N SER A 101 -7.92 -10.17 -2.56
CA SER A 101 -8.37 -11.15 -1.56
C SER A 101 -9.78 -11.68 -1.91
N ASP A 102 -10.28 -12.61 -1.11
CA ASP A 102 -11.66 -13.11 -1.19
C ASP A 102 -12.67 -12.18 -0.47
N GLY A 103 -12.20 -11.11 0.17
CA GLY A 103 -13.02 -10.19 0.95
C GLY A 103 -13.62 -10.78 2.23
N LEU A 104 -13.20 -11.97 2.65
CA LEU A 104 -13.68 -12.63 3.87
C LEU A 104 -12.87 -12.25 5.13
N GLY A 105 -11.86 -11.39 5.01
CA GLY A 105 -11.05 -10.86 6.11
C GLY A 105 -9.94 -11.80 6.61
N ASN A 106 -9.77 -12.97 6.00
CA ASN A 106 -8.69 -13.89 6.38
C ASN A 106 -7.36 -13.53 5.74
N ASN A 107 -7.38 -13.05 4.50
CA ASN A 107 -6.23 -12.62 3.69
C ASN A 107 -5.03 -13.59 3.69
N ARG A 108 -5.27 -14.88 3.94
CA ARG A 108 -4.22 -15.89 4.23
C ARG A 108 -3.20 -16.06 3.10
N ARG A 109 -3.66 -16.05 1.84
CA ARG A 109 -2.78 -16.22 0.67
C ARG A 109 -1.79 -15.07 0.58
N ASN A 110 -2.28 -13.83 0.66
CA ASN A 110 -1.47 -12.63 0.57
C ASN A 110 -0.51 -12.52 1.77
N LEU A 111 -0.98 -12.83 2.99
CA LEU A 111 -0.13 -12.82 4.18
C LEU A 111 1.00 -13.87 4.12
N ARG A 112 0.76 -15.05 3.53
CA ARG A 112 1.85 -16.02 3.30
C ARG A 112 2.89 -15.49 2.31
N GLN A 113 2.46 -14.82 1.25
CA GLN A 113 3.37 -14.20 0.30
C GLN A 113 4.14 -13.04 0.95
N ALA A 114 3.46 -12.18 1.72
CA ALA A 114 4.09 -11.11 2.49
C ALA A 114 5.17 -11.66 3.45
N ALA A 115 4.87 -12.75 4.16
CA ALA A 115 5.84 -13.38 5.06
C ALA A 115 7.10 -13.86 4.31
N LYS A 116 6.96 -14.43 3.11
CA LYS A 116 8.10 -14.84 2.26
C LYS A 116 8.94 -13.63 1.83
N LEU A 117 8.30 -12.55 1.38
CA LEU A 117 8.99 -11.32 0.97
C LEU A 117 9.76 -10.69 2.15
N LEU A 118 9.15 -10.62 3.33
CA LEU A 118 9.81 -10.12 4.52
C LEU A 118 11.02 -10.98 4.90
N SER A 119 10.91 -12.30 4.79
CA SER A 119 12.04 -13.20 5.08
C SER A 119 13.16 -13.04 4.05
N ALA A 120 12.83 -12.89 2.76
CA ALA A 120 13.81 -12.63 1.70
C ALA A 120 14.52 -11.28 1.89
N ALA A 121 13.82 -10.28 2.44
CA ALA A 121 14.38 -8.97 2.82
C ALA A 121 15.18 -8.99 4.15
N GLY A 122 15.47 -10.18 4.71
CA GLY A 122 16.29 -10.32 5.92
C GLY A 122 15.54 -10.20 7.25
N TRP A 123 14.21 -10.09 7.20
CA TRP A 123 13.38 -10.03 8.41
C TRP A 123 12.94 -11.44 8.84
N ARG A 124 13.49 -11.99 9.91
CA ARG A 124 13.17 -13.32 10.45
C ARG A 124 12.17 -13.24 11.60
N ILE A 125 11.56 -14.36 11.96
CA ILE A 125 10.70 -14.46 13.15
C ILE A 125 11.52 -14.97 14.33
N GLU A 126 11.49 -14.23 15.44
CA GLU A 126 12.02 -14.62 16.74
C GLU A 126 10.96 -14.31 17.79
N ASP A 127 10.58 -15.31 18.57
CA ASP A 127 9.56 -15.21 19.63
C ASP A 127 8.27 -14.53 19.17
N GLY A 128 7.82 -14.87 17.95
CA GLY A 128 6.60 -14.32 17.35
C GLY A 128 6.73 -12.88 16.82
N ARG A 129 7.92 -12.28 16.86
CA ARG A 129 8.21 -10.92 16.36
C ARG A 129 9.09 -10.96 15.12
N ARG A 130 8.85 -10.05 14.18
CA ARG A 130 9.78 -9.80 13.06
C ARG A 130 10.98 -9.01 13.57
N VAL A 131 12.17 -9.53 13.31
CA VAL A 131 13.43 -8.87 13.67
C VAL A 131 14.38 -8.85 12.46
N ASN A 132 15.23 -7.83 12.39
CA ASN A 132 16.30 -7.74 11.40
C ASN A 132 17.54 -8.55 11.86
N ALA A 133 18.62 -8.51 11.08
CA ALA A 133 19.86 -9.21 11.41
C ALA A 133 20.49 -8.76 12.76
N ALA A 134 20.25 -7.52 13.18
CA ALA A 134 20.71 -6.98 14.47
C ALA A 134 19.77 -7.29 15.65
N GLY A 135 18.71 -8.10 15.44
CA GLY A 135 17.72 -8.42 16.48
C GLY A 135 16.70 -7.30 16.77
N GLN A 136 16.71 -6.23 16.01
CA GLN A 136 15.77 -5.11 16.19
C GLN A 136 14.38 -5.49 15.65
N ALA A 137 13.35 -5.28 16.47
CA ALA A 137 11.98 -5.59 16.08
C ALA A 137 11.48 -4.67 14.94
N PHE A 138 10.66 -5.22 14.04
CA PHE A 138 9.96 -4.44 13.03
C PHE A 138 8.76 -3.74 13.69
N GLU A 139 8.92 -2.48 13.96
CA GLU A 139 7.87 -1.61 14.48
C GLU A 139 7.59 -0.49 13.49
N LEU A 140 6.33 -0.05 13.41
CA LEU A 140 5.93 1.09 12.60
C LEU A 140 4.74 1.84 13.21
N GLU A 141 4.62 3.11 12.84
CA GLU A 141 3.55 3.99 13.25
C GLU A 141 2.78 4.48 12.02
N PHE A 142 1.46 4.36 12.07
CA PHE A 142 0.56 5.07 11.16
C PHE A 142 0.26 6.45 11.74
N LEU A 143 0.75 7.50 11.10
CA LEU A 143 0.48 8.87 11.49
C LEU A 143 -0.76 9.40 10.77
N THR A 144 -1.68 10.02 11.49
CA THR A 144 -2.85 10.68 10.92
C THR A 144 -3.32 11.84 11.80
N PHE A 145 -3.98 12.82 11.20
CA PHE A 145 -4.70 13.88 11.92
C PHE A 145 -6.22 13.64 11.95
N SER A 146 -6.70 12.62 11.21
CA SER A 146 -8.13 12.30 11.13
C SER A 146 -8.46 11.02 11.88
N PRO A 147 -9.24 11.08 12.96
CA PRO A 147 -9.68 9.89 13.69
C PRO A 147 -10.45 8.89 12.82
N THR A 148 -11.08 9.37 11.75
CA THR A 148 -11.80 8.50 10.79
C THR A 148 -10.91 7.44 10.17
N PHE A 149 -9.61 7.71 10.01
CA PHE A 149 -8.67 6.75 9.45
C PHE A 149 -8.30 5.59 10.38
N GLU A 150 -8.55 5.71 11.69
CA GLU A 150 -8.28 4.60 12.62
C GLU A 150 -9.00 3.31 12.19
N ARG A 151 -10.26 3.42 11.78
CA ARG A 151 -11.04 2.26 11.31
C ARG A 151 -10.51 1.65 10.03
N VAL A 152 -9.82 2.45 9.18
CA VAL A 152 -9.18 1.97 7.95
C VAL A 152 -7.85 1.29 8.25
N TYR A 153 -7.08 1.83 9.21
CA TYR A 153 -5.79 1.27 9.61
C TYR A 153 -5.91 0.02 10.48
N ALA A 154 -6.95 -0.09 11.30
CA ALA A 154 -7.10 -1.20 12.23
C ALA A 154 -7.06 -2.60 11.57
N PRO A 155 -7.70 -2.86 10.41
CA PRO A 155 -7.55 -4.14 9.69
C PRO A 155 -6.11 -4.41 9.24
N ILE A 156 -5.39 -3.38 8.79
CA ILE A 156 -3.99 -3.51 8.35
C ILE A 156 -3.11 -3.83 9.54
N VAL A 157 -3.27 -3.11 10.67
CA VAL A 157 -2.55 -3.37 11.91
C VAL A 157 -2.75 -4.81 12.38
N ARG A 158 -3.99 -5.35 12.30
CA ARG A 158 -4.25 -6.77 12.60
C ARG A 158 -3.51 -7.73 11.67
N ASN A 159 -3.43 -7.42 10.38
CA ASN A 159 -2.71 -8.25 9.42
C ASN A 159 -1.20 -8.15 9.60
N LEU A 160 -0.66 -6.97 9.88
CA LEU A 160 0.75 -6.78 10.20
C LEU A 160 1.14 -7.53 11.48
N LYS A 161 0.27 -7.55 12.50
CA LYS A 161 0.48 -8.36 13.72
C LYS A 161 0.60 -9.85 13.39
N LYS A 162 -0.21 -10.39 12.47
CA LYS A 162 -0.09 -11.80 12.02
C LYS A 162 1.26 -12.08 11.33
N LEU A 163 1.91 -11.06 10.78
CA LEU A 163 3.24 -11.12 10.18
C LEU A 163 4.37 -10.94 11.23
N GLY A 164 4.05 -10.73 12.49
CA GLY A 164 5.02 -10.45 13.55
C GLY A 164 5.48 -8.99 13.61
N ILE A 165 4.83 -8.09 12.89
CA ILE A 165 5.13 -6.65 12.86
C ILE A 165 4.27 -5.93 13.89
N ARG A 166 4.91 -5.12 14.74
CA ARG A 166 4.20 -4.23 15.67
C ARG A 166 3.86 -2.92 14.98
N ALA A 167 2.57 -2.68 14.76
CA ALA A 167 2.08 -1.45 14.17
C ALA A 167 1.17 -0.71 15.17
N THR A 168 1.35 0.60 15.27
CA THR A 168 0.53 1.50 16.10
C THR A 168 -0.13 2.57 15.24
N ILE A 169 -1.22 3.15 15.74
CA ILE A 169 -1.90 4.27 15.09
C ILE A 169 -1.72 5.49 15.99
N ARG A 170 -1.22 6.58 15.44
CA ARG A 170 -1.01 7.84 16.12
C ARG A 170 -1.87 8.91 15.50
N VAL A 171 -2.90 9.32 16.21
CA VAL A 171 -3.70 10.48 15.86
C VAL A 171 -3.11 11.70 16.55
N VAL A 172 -2.87 12.75 15.79
CA VAL A 172 -2.34 14.03 16.26
C VAL A 172 -3.23 15.16 15.73
N ASP A 173 -3.10 16.38 16.26
CA ASP A 173 -3.75 17.54 15.66
C ASP A 173 -3.12 17.91 14.30
N SER A 174 -3.78 18.75 13.51
CA SER A 174 -3.36 19.09 12.15
C SER A 174 -2.04 19.89 12.12
N ALA A 175 -1.74 20.71 13.14
CA ALA A 175 -0.50 21.46 13.20
C ALA A 175 0.68 20.52 13.49
N GLN A 176 0.54 19.64 14.46
CA GLN A 176 1.55 18.63 14.76
C GLN A 176 1.75 17.67 13.57
N TYR A 177 0.66 17.28 12.88
CA TYR A 177 0.76 16.48 11.67
C TYR A 177 1.59 17.19 10.59
N ALA A 178 1.28 18.46 10.30
CA ALA A 178 2.00 19.24 9.30
C ALA A 178 3.50 19.36 9.62
N ASN A 179 3.85 19.66 10.88
CA ASN A 179 5.23 19.76 11.32
C ASN A 179 5.98 18.42 11.14
N ARG A 180 5.40 17.31 11.60
CA ARG A 180 6.00 15.99 11.45
C ARG A 180 6.17 15.59 9.97
N MET A 181 5.22 15.96 9.11
CA MET A 181 5.33 15.73 7.66
C MET A 181 6.47 16.51 7.04
N GLN A 182 6.66 17.80 7.40
CA GLN A 182 7.77 18.64 6.92
C GLN A 182 9.13 18.10 7.35
N GLU A 183 9.23 17.59 8.57
CA GLU A 183 10.44 17.00 9.13
C GLU A 183 10.67 15.55 8.69
N PHE A 184 9.74 14.94 7.91
CA PHE A 184 9.75 13.52 7.57
C PHE A 184 9.75 12.59 8.80
N ASP A 185 9.18 13.05 9.91
CA ASP A 185 9.07 12.27 11.15
C ASP A 185 7.77 11.44 11.15
N PHE A 186 7.71 10.46 10.27
CA PHE A 186 6.65 9.46 10.20
C PHE A 186 7.18 8.16 9.60
N ASP A 187 6.48 7.05 9.84
CA ASP A 187 6.72 5.79 9.16
C ASP A 187 5.75 5.62 7.98
N VAL A 188 4.46 5.68 8.26
CA VAL A 188 3.38 5.52 7.28
C VAL A 188 2.31 6.58 7.52
N THR A 189 1.81 7.18 6.46
CA THR A 189 0.62 8.04 6.49
C THR A 189 -0.23 7.80 5.25
N THR A 190 -1.41 8.43 5.17
CA THR A 190 -2.22 8.46 3.95
C THR A 190 -2.20 9.84 3.34
N THR A 191 -2.16 9.88 2.02
CA THR A 191 -2.26 11.10 1.24
C THR A 191 -3.09 10.87 -0.01
N ALA A 192 -3.71 11.93 -0.52
CA ALA A 192 -4.41 11.94 -1.80
C ALA A 192 -3.62 12.75 -2.81
N PHE A 193 -3.59 12.29 -4.05
CA PHE A 193 -2.96 12.94 -5.20
C PHE A 193 -3.96 13.10 -6.33
#